data_157f2685c6f96301e302089dc3f639c4
#
_entry.id   157f2685c6f96301e302089dc3f639c4
#
_cell.length_a   1.000
_cell.length_b   1.000
_cell.length_c   1.000
_cell.angle_alpha   90.00
_cell.angle_beta   90.00
_cell.angle_gamma   90.00
#
_symmetry.space_group_name_H-M   'P 1'
#
loop_
_entity.id
_entity.type
_entity.pdbx_description
1 polymer ?
#
loop_
_entity_poly.entity_id
_entity_poly.type
_entity_poly.pdbx_seq_one_letter_code
_entity_poly.pdbx_strand_id
1 'polypeptide(L)' 'MSHAETRTAPATLTTAERFVLNRLASGHTNAQIGRHLGRSEKTVRNQLTRIYAKLGVANRVEAAARHLRKEYGRAP' A
#
# COMPACT_ATOMS: atom_id res chain seq x y z
N MET A 1 -5.05 -25.84 10.84
CA MET A 1 -5.01 -25.36 10.75
C MET A 1 -4.50 -24.60 10.45
N SER A 2 -4.18 -24.52 10.38
CA SER A 2 -3.59 -23.83 10.17
C SER A 2 -3.83 -22.86 9.45
N HIS A 3 -4.50 -22.54 8.97
CA HIS A 3 -4.79 -21.56 8.35
C HIS A 3 -4.82 -20.40 9.10
N ALA A 4 -4.86 -20.65 10.09
CA ALA A 4 -4.98 -19.67 11.01
C ALA A 4 -3.88 -18.79 10.71
N GLU A 5 -2.83 -19.30 10.71
CA GLU A 5 -1.73 -18.58 10.47
C GLU A 5 -1.81 -17.94 9.26
N THR A 6 -2.54 -18.47 8.49
CA THR A 6 -2.62 -17.90 7.27
C THR A 6 -2.98 -16.54 7.40
N ARG A 7 -3.83 -16.23 8.24
CA ARG A 7 -4.27 -15.01 8.30
C ARG A 7 -3.36 -14.07 8.74
N THR A 8 -2.38 -14.47 9.32
CA THR A 8 -1.55 -13.50 9.81
C THR A 8 -0.79 -13.01 8.68
N ALA A 9 -0.68 -13.73 7.68
CA ALA A 9 0.14 -13.31 6.61
C ALA A 9 -0.48 -12.24 5.81
N PRO A 10 -1.64 -11.90 6.05
CA PRO A 10 -2.27 -10.92 5.28
C PRO A 10 -1.55 -9.63 5.20
N ALA A 11 -0.67 -9.41 6.06
CA ALA A 11 0.02 -8.17 6.04
C ALA A 11 0.95 -8.08 4.87
N THR A 12 1.16 -9.17 4.15
CA THR A 12 2.07 -9.13 3.04
C THR A 12 1.42 -8.50 1.83
N LEU A 13 2.07 -7.52 1.28
CA LEU A 13 1.57 -6.87 0.08
C LEU A 13 2.02 -7.60 -1.17
N THR A 14 1.20 -7.60 -2.18
CA THR A 14 1.57 -8.17 -3.47
C THR A 14 2.53 -7.18 -4.14
N THR A 15 3.16 -7.60 -5.21
CA THR A 15 4.05 -6.73 -5.96
C THR A 15 3.29 -5.52 -6.49
N ALA A 16 2.08 -5.74 -6.98
CA ALA A 16 1.29 -4.63 -7.50
C ALA A 16 0.93 -3.64 -6.38
N GLU A 17 0.58 -4.17 -5.22
CA GLU A 17 0.25 -3.31 -4.09
C GLU A 17 1.47 -2.50 -3.64
N ARG A 18 2.63 -3.14 -3.65
CA ARG A 18 3.83 -2.44 -3.27
C ARG A 18 4.15 -1.33 -4.24
N PHE A 19 3.90 -1.56 -5.53
CA PHE A 19 4.13 -0.54 -6.54
C PHE A 19 3.21 0.66 -6.26
N VAL A 20 1.94 0.40 -5.97
CA VAL A 20 0.99 1.47 -5.70
C VAL A 20 1.42 2.26 -4.46
N LEU A 21 1.80 1.55 -3.41
CA LEU A 21 2.20 2.21 -2.18
C LEU A 21 3.46 3.04 -2.38
N ASN A 22 4.39 2.55 -3.18
CA ASN A 22 5.60 3.27 -3.46
C ASN A 22 5.30 4.57 -4.19
N ARG A 23 4.40 4.53 -5.16
CA ARG A 23 4.03 5.73 -5.91
C ARG A 23 3.31 6.72 -5.00
N LEU A 24 2.47 6.21 -4.14
CA LEU A 24 1.74 7.05 -3.20
C LEU A 24 2.75 7.76 -2.29
N ALA A 25 3.71 7.04 -1.77
CA ALA A 25 4.71 7.60 -0.87
C ALA A 25 5.60 8.60 -1.58
N SER A 26 5.71 8.50 -2.89
CA SER A 26 6.49 9.44 -3.68
C SER A 26 5.69 10.69 -4.05
N GLY A 27 4.45 10.76 -3.59
CA GLY A 27 3.66 11.97 -3.82
C GLY A 27 2.74 11.95 -5.02
N HIS A 28 2.59 10.80 -5.67
CA HIS A 28 1.72 10.74 -6.83
C HIS A 28 0.27 10.70 -6.39
N THR A 29 -0.60 11.34 -7.18
CA THR A 29 -2.04 11.29 -6.92
C THR A 29 -2.59 9.97 -7.40
N ASN A 30 -3.80 9.64 -6.98
CA ASN A 30 -4.44 8.41 -7.43
C ASN A 30 -4.63 8.41 -8.94
N ALA A 31 -4.91 9.59 -9.51
CA ALA A 31 -5.05 9.68 -10.96
C ALA A 31 -3.74 9.37 -11.68
N GLN A 32 -2.63 9.85 -11.11
CA GLN A 32 -1.32 9.57 -11.69
C GLN A 32 -0.98 8.10 -11.56
N ILE A 33 -1.27 7.51 -10.42
CA ILE A 33 -1.02 6.09 -10.22
C ILE A 33 -1.85 5.29 -11.21
N GLY A 34 -3.11 5.68 -11.38
CA GLY A 34 -3.98 5.00 -12.32
C GLY A 34 -3.44 5.03 -13.72
N ARG A 35 -2.88 6.18 -14.13
CA ARG A 35 -2.33 6.28 -15.46
C ARG A 35 -1.14 5.35 -15.64
N HIS A 36 -0.31 5.23 -14.63
CA HIS A 36 0.83 4.32 -14.70
C HIS A 36 0.38 2.86 -14.81
N LEU A 37 -0.74 2.53 -14.18
CA LEU A 37 -1.21 1.17 -14.17
C LEU A 37 -2.24 0.84 -15.23
N GLY A 38 -2.69 1.84 -15.95
CA GLY A 38 -3.76 1.64 -16.90
C GLY A 38 -5.07 1.36 -16.20
N ARG A 39 -5.31 1.99 -15.04
CA ARG A 39 -6.50 1.79 -14.27
C ARG A 39 -7.17 3.10 -13.94
N SER A 40 -8.45 3.03 -13.60
CA SER A 40 -9.17 4.24 -13.26
C SER A 40 -8.75 4.69 -11.86
N GLU A 41 -9.01 5.95 -11.57
CA GLU A 41 -8.73 6.50 -10.27
C GLU A 41 -9.54 5.76 -9.20
N LYS A 42 -10.77 5.38 -9.53
CA LYS A 42 -11.61 4.67 -8.59
C LYS A 42 -11.00 3.31 -8.25
N THR A 43 -10.46 2.63 -9.24
CA THR A 43 -9.84 1.33 -9.02
C THR A 43 -8.63 1.49 -8.10
N VAL A 44 -7.84 2.54 -8.30
CA VAL A 44 -6.69 2.79 -7.45
C VAL A 44 -7.16 3.07 -6.02
N ARG A 45 -8.22 3.87 -5.88
CA ARG A 45 -8.74 4.18 -4.55
C ARG A 45 -9.17 2.91 -3.82
N ASN A 46 -9.86 2.01 -4.55
CA ASN A 46 -10.28 0.77 -3.95
C ASN A 46 -9.09 -0.11 -3.57
N GLN A 47 -8.06 -0.09 -4.40
CA GLN A 47 -6.87 -0.85 -4.14
C GLN A 47 -6.17 -0.31 -2.90
N LEU A 48 -6.13 1.01 -2.74
CA LEU A 48 -5.52 1.62 -1.57
C LEU A 48 -6.26 1.28 -0.30
N THR A 49 -7.59 1.18 -0.37
CA THR A 49 -8.36 0.80 0.80
C THR A 49 -7.90 -0.57 1.30
N ARG A 50 -7.66 -1.49 0.40
CA ARG A 50 -7.21 -2.81 0.78
C ARG A 50 -5.79 -2.78 1.33
N ILE A 51 -4.95 -1.93 0.74
CA ILE A 51 -3.58 -1.79 1.23
C ILE A 51 -3.58 -1.23 2.65
N TYR A 52 -4.42 -0.23 2.91
CA TYR A 52 -4.50 0.34 4.25
C TYR A 52 -4.92 -0.73 5.26
N ALA A 53 -5.87 -1.58 4.88
CA ALA A 53 -6.30 -2.63 5.78
C ALA A 53 -5.18 -3.62 6.06
N LYS A 54 -4.41 -3.97 5.03
CA LYS A 54 -3.32 -4.89 5.21
C LYS A 54 -2.22 -4.32 6.09
N LEU A 55 -1.99 -3.01 5.98
CA LEU A 55 -0.96 -2.37 6.77
C LEU A 55 -1.42 -1.98 8.16
N GLY A 56 -2.72 -2.01 8.39
CA GLY A 56 -3.25 -1.59 9.67
C GLY A 56 -3.17 -0.09 9.87
N VAL A 57 -3.30 0.67 8.79
CA VAL A 57 -3.25 2.12 8.87
C VAL A 57 -4.60 2.69 8.47
N ALA A 58 -4.85 3.92 8.86
CA ALA A 58 -6.15 4.53 8.65
C ALA A 58 -6.26 5.40 7.41
N ASN A 59 -5.17 5.89 6.90
CA ASN A 59 -5.25 6.84 5.80
C ASN A 59 -3.95 6.92 5.02
N ARG A 60 -3.99 7.75 3.99
CA ARG A 60 -2.89 7.90 3.08
C ARG A 60 -1.61 8.37 3.76
N VAL A 61 -1.74 9.30 4.67
CA VAL A 61 -0.57 9.86 5.34
C VAL A 61 0.12 8.78 6.17
N GLU A 62 -0.66 8.01 6.90
CA GLU A 62 -0.11 6.95 7.71
C GLU A 62 0.54 5.88 6.84
N ALA A 63 -0.08 5.58 5.70
CA ALA A 63 0.46 4.57 4.81
C ALA A 63 1.80 5.02 4.25
N ALA A 64 1.89 6.27 3.83
CA ALA A 64 3.12 6.79 3.27
C ALA A 64 4.21 6.82 4.33
N ALA A 65 3.88 7.26 5.53
CA ALA A 65 4.84 7.34 6.61
C ALA A 65 5.37 5.96 6.97
N ARG A 66 4.48 4.98 7.01
CA ARG A 66 4.89 3.63 7.34
C ARG A 66 5.80 3.06 6.28
N HIS A 67 5.47 3.29 5.02
CA HIS A 67 6.26 2.78 3.91
C HIS A 67 7.66 3.41 3.93
N LEU A 68 7.73 4.72 4.11
CA LEU A 68 9.00 5.39 4.12
C LEU A 68 9.86 4.97 5.31
N ARG A 69 9.23 4.73 6.44
CA ARG A 69 9.97 4.30 7.61
C ARG A 69 10.55 2.92 7.37
N LYS A 70 9.79 2.05 6.72
CA LYS A 70 10.26 0.72 6.45
C LYS A 70 11.40 0.74 5.43
N GLU A 71 11.31 1.61 4.44
CA GLU A 71 12.35 1.67 3.42
C GLU A 71 13.61 2.38 3.88
N TYR A 72 13.46 3.43 4.66
CA TYR A 72 14.62 4.24 5.02
C TYR A 72 14.85 4.44 6.49
N GLY A 73 13.86 4.24 7.26
CA GLY A 73 13.93 4.62 8.65
C GLY A 73 14.72 3.79 9.58
N ARG A 74 15.22 2.66 9.12
CA ARG A 74 15.89 1.86 10.03
C ARG A 74 17.21 2.34 10.19
N ALA A 75 17.60 3.14 9.48
CA ALA A 75 18.93 3.51 9.59
C ALA A 75 19.05 4.27 10.78
N PRO A 76 19.82 4.40 11.33
CA PRO A 76 20.21 5.02 12.43
C PRO A 76 20.36 5.32 12.91
#